data_97fd6e49a446b0cc9e9646f558b590d4
#
_entry.id   97fd6e49a446b0cc9e9646f558b590d4
#
_cell.length_a   1.000
_cell.length_b   1.000
_cell.length_c   1.000
_cell.angle_alpha   90.00
_cell.angle_beta   90.00
_cell.angle_gamma   90.00
#
_symmetry.space_group_name_H-M   'P 1'
#
loop_
_entity.id
_entity.type
_entity.pdbx_description
1 polymer ?
#
loop_
_entity_poly.entity_id
_entity_poly.type
_entity_poly.pdbx_seq_one_letter_code
_entity_poly.pdbx_strand_id
1 'polypeptide(L)'
;CSQSRGLGDVYKRQELRLSMQKTMQSKCAVFRTEKTLKEGVNEIGKTYDGLQSISVKDKSLIFNTDLVETLEFDNLIRQAVVTVNSAYNRKESRGAHAREDYPKRDDEKFMQHTLAWCNGKETKIGYREVHKSTLTNDVQYFPPQERVY
;
A
#
# COMPACT_ATOMS: atom_id res chain seq x y z
N CYS A 1 -39.28 6.73 -14.04
CA CYS A 1 -38.04 5.93 -14.26
C CYS A 1 -36.79 6.64 -13.77
N SER A 2 -36.68 6.88 -12.45
CA SER A 2 -35.56 7.65 -11.89
C SER A 2 -34.96 7.05 -10.62
N GLN A 3 -35.29 5.81 -10.27
CA GLN A 3 -34.89 5.24 -8.98
C GLN A 3 -33.71 4.25 -9.03
N SER A 4 -33.19 3.87 -10.21
CA SER A 4 -32.11 2.86 -10.29
C SER A 4 -30.68 3.43 -10.23
N ARG A 5 -30.48 4.73 -10.43
CA ARG A 5 -29.12 5.33 -10.36
C ARG A 5 -28.58 5.43 -8.94
N GLY A 6 -29.43 5.36 -7.97
CA GLY A 6 -29.14 5.61 -6.58
C GLY A 6 -28.46 4.47 -5.82
N LEU A 7 -28.80 3.23 -6.04
CA LEU A 7 -28.24 2.07 -5.34
C LEU A 7 -26.85 1.63 -5.92
N GLY A 8 -26.65 1.84 -7.23
CA GLY A 8 -25.43 1.43 -7.90
C GLY A 8 -24.13 2.01 -7.35
N ASP A 9 -24.15 3.26 -6.88
CA ASP A 9 -22.92 3.96 -6.50
C ASP A 9 -22.42 3.59 -5.07
N VAL A 10 -23.33 3.32 -4.14
CA VAL A 10 -22.95 2.81 -2.79
C VAL A 10 -22.37 1.40 -2.91
N TYR A 11 -22.99 0.54 -3.68
CA TYR A 11 -22.46 -0.80 -3.97
C TYR A 11 -21.09 -0.70 -4.64
N LYS A 12 -20.90 0.25 -5.57
CA LYS A 12 -19.64 0.45 -6.27
C LYS A 12 -18.48 0.81 -5.32
N ARG A 13 -18.68 1.70 -4.33
CA ARG A 13 -17.67 1.99 -3.32
C ARG A 13 -17.31 0.75 -2.52
N GLN A 14 -18.32 -0.01 -2.05
CA GLN A 14 -18.10 -1.23 -1.28
C GLN A 14 -17.38 -2.29 -2.11
N GLU A 15 -17.73 -2.46 -3.38
CA GLU A 15 -17.07 -3.38 -4.30
C GLU A 15 -15.60 -3.01 -4.52
N LEU A 16 -15.31 -1.72 -4.74
CA LEU A 16 -13.95 -1.23 -4.92
C LEU A 16 -13.12 -1.40 -3.64
N ARG A 17 -13.69 -1.09 -2.46
CA ARG A 17 -13.03 -1.30 -1.16
C ARG A 17 -12.72 -2.79 -0.95
N LEU A 18 -13.68 -3.66 -1.22
CA LEU A 18 -13.51 -5.11 -1.11
C LEU A 18 -12.47 -5.63 -2.11
N SER A 19 -12.48 -5.13 -3.35
CA SER A 19 -11.47 -5.44 -4.36
C SER A 19 -10.07 -5.08 -3.90
N MET A 20 -9.88 -3.86 -3.39
CA MET A 20 -8.60 -3.43 -2.80
C MET A 20 -8.15 -4.37 -1.67
N GLN A 21 -9.04 -4.67 -0.72
CA GLN A 21 -8.70 -5.55 0.41
C GLN A 21 -8.29 -6.94 -0.05
N LYS A 22 -9.05 -7.55 -0.98
CA LYS A 22 -8.74 -8.86 -1.54
C LYS A 22 -7.41 -8.87 -2.28
N THR A 23 -7.15 -7.84 -3.10
CA THR A 23 -5.88 -7.71 -3.82
C THR A 23 -4.71 -7.57 -2.85
N MET A 24 -4.79 -6.69 -1.87
CA MET A 24 -3.73 -6.54 -0.87
C MET A 24 -3.49 -7.83 -0.09
N GLN A 25 -4.55 -8.54 0.29
CA GLN A 25 -4.45 -9.80 1.03
C GLN A 25 -3.87 -10.94 0.17
N SER A 26 -4.19 -11.00 -1.12
CA SER A 26 -3.76 -12.10 -1.98
C SER A 26 -2.42 -11.84 -2.70
N LYS A 27 -2.09 -10.58 -2.98
CA LYS A 27 -0.93 -10.20 -3.79
C LYS A 27 0.19 -9.51 -3.02
N CYS A 28 -0.12 -8.89 -1.89
CA CYS A 28 0.84 -8.09 -1.10
C CYS A 28 0.85 -8.47 0.40
N ALA A 29 0.44 -9.69 0.74
CA ALA A 29 0.41 -10.19 2.12
C ALA A 29 1.82 -10.59 2.61
N VAL A 30 1.94 -11.65 3.38
CA VAL A 30 3.19 -12.08 4.02
C VAL A 30 4.18 -12.62 3.00
N PHE A 31 3.76 -13.53 2.13
CA PHE A 31 4.61 -14.15 1.10
C PHE A 31 4.45 -13.44 -0.23
N ARG A 32 5.55 -12.95 -0.76
CA ARG A 32 5.59 -12.06 -1.93
C ARG A 32 6.54 -12.58 -2.98
N THR A 33 6.14 -12.47 -4.23
CA THR A 33 7.00 -12.74 -5.39
C THR A 33 6.91 -11.58 -6.38
N GLU A 34 7.85 -11.49 -7.32
CA GLU A 34 7.80 -10.51 -8.41
C GLU A 34 6.47 -10.57 -9.16
N LYS A 35 6.00 -11.78 -9.46
CA LYS A 35 4.75 -12.01 -10.16
C LYS A 35 3.54 -11.50 -9.38
N THR A 36 3.40 -11.93 -8.12
CA THR A 36 2.24 -11.55 -7.30
C THR A 36 2.20 -10.05 -7.05
N LEU A 37 3.34 -9.42 -6.78
CA LEU A 37 3.40 -7.98 -6.56
C LEU A 37 3.11 -7.18 -7.84
N LYS A 38 3.59 -7.63 -9.00
CA LYS A 38 3.28 -6.99 -10.29
C LYS A 38 1.79 -7.06 -10.62
N GLU A 39 1.16 -8.22 -10.38
CA GLU A 39 -0.29 -8.37 -10.50
C GLU A 39 -1.01 -7.42 -9.52
N GLY A 40 -0.56 -7.34 -8.26
CA GLY A 40 -1.09 -6.44 -7.24
C GLY A 40 -1.02 -4.97 -7.65
N VAL A 41 0.12 -4.51 -8.19
CA VAL A 41 0.26 -3.14 -8.72
C VAL A 41 -0.79 -2.85 -9.79
N ASN A 42 -0.99 -3.78 -10.73
CA ASN A 42 -1.96 -3.59 -11.80
C ASN A 42 -3.42 -3.59 -11.29
N GLU A 43 -3.76 -4.49 -10.37
CA GLU A 43 -5.11 -4.59 -9.81
C GLU A 43 -5.45 -3.39 -8.92
N ILE A 44 -4.52 -2.94 -8.07
CA ILE A 44 -4.70 -1.74 -7.26
C ILE A 44 -4.82 -0.49 -8.14
N GLY A 45 -4.04 -0.40 -9.23
CA GLY A 45 -4.17 0.69 -10.19
C GLY A 45 -5.56 0.76 -10.83
N LYS A 46 -6.13 -0.38 -11.23
CA LYS A 46 -7.50 -0.45 -11.74
C LYS A 46 -8.55 -0.03 -10.70
N THR A 47 -8.36 -0.48 -9.46
CA THR A 47 -9.25 -0.10 -8.35
C THR A 47 -9.16 1.41 -8.07
N TYR A 48 -7.96 1.99 -8.16
CA TYR A 48 -7.74 3.43 -8.03
C TYR A 48 -8.50 4.21 -9.12
N ASP A 49 -8.42 3.78 -10.37
CA ASP A 49 -9.15 4.43 -11.48
C ASP A 49 -10.68 4.44 -11.25
N GLY A 50 -11.18 3.44 -10.52
CA GLY A 50 -12.58 3.37 -10.12
C GLY A 50 -13.05 4.47 -9.16
N LEU A 51 -12.14 5.14 -8.42
CA LEU A 51 -12.49 6.21 -7.49
C LEU A 51 -13.29 7.35 -8.14
N GLN A 52 -12.93 7.72 -9.36
CA GLN A 52 -13.59 8.83 -10.08
C GLN A 52 -15.07 8.58 -10.35
N SER A 53 -15.52 7.35 -10.22
CA SER A 53 -16.90 6.95 -10.47
C SER A 53 -17.72 6.76 -9.17
N ILE A 54 -17.13 7.08 -8.01
CA ILE A 54 -17.83 7.06 -6.74
C ILE A 54 -18.55 8.38 -6.52
N SER A 55 -19.76 8.31 -6.01
CA SER A 55 -20.53 9.48 -5.57
C SER A 55 -21.05 9.28 -4.16
N VAL A 56 -21.07 10.35 -3.38
CA VAL A 56 -21.70 10.41 -2.04
C VAL A 56 -23.15 10.81 -2.22
N LYS A 57 -24.07 9.99 -1.77
CA LYS A 57 -25.52 10.22 -1.92
C LYS A 57 -26.12 10.95 -0.75
N ASP A 58 -25.74 10.57 0.45
CA ASP A 58 -26.18 11.28 1.62
C ASP A 58 -25.56 12.68 1.62
N LYS A 59 -26.41 13.69 1.58
CA LYS A 59 -26.02 15.11 1.60
C LYS A 59 -26.22 15.74 2.97
N SER A 60 -26.58 14.95 3.98
CA SER A 60 -26.69 15.43 5.35
C SER A 60 -25.32 15.83 5.91
N LEU A 61 -25.32 16.74 6.86
CA LEU A 61 -24.12 17.17 7.58
C LEU A 61 -23.99 16.51 8.97
N ILE A 62 -24.96 15.65 9.33
CA ILE A 62 -25.02 15.01 10.63
C ILE A 62 -24.92 13.49 10.44
N PHE A 63 -23.94 12.86 11.08
CA PHE A 63 -23.69 11.40 11.01
C PHE A 63 -23.68 10.83 9.59
N ASN A 64 -23.07 11.57 8.65
CA ASN A 64 -22.95 11.14 7.26
C ASN A 64 -21.87 10.04 7.12
N THR A 65 -22.25 8.81 7.39
CA THR A 65 -21.36 7.64 7.27
C THR A 65 -20.96 7.36 5.83
N ASP A 66 -21.81 7.70 4.85
CA ASP A 66 -21.50 7.54 3.43
C ASP A 66 -20.31 8.42 3.00
N LEU A 67 -20.29 9.67 3.48
CA LEU A 67 -19.16 10.58 3.26
C LEU A 67 -17.90 10.09 3.97
N VAL A 68 -18.00 9.71 5.25
CA VAL A 68 -16.84 9.24 6.05
C VAL A 68 -16.21 8.02 5.41
N GLU A 69 -16.98 7.00 5.08
CA GLU A 69 -16.46 5.78 4.44
C GLU A 69 -15.87 6.04 3.04
N THR A 70 -16.38 7.04 2.33
CA THR A 70 -15.82 7.44 1.03
C THR A 70 -14.44 8.09 1.19
N LEU A 71 -14.29 8.98 2.17
CA LEU A 71 -13.01 9.61 2.50
C LEU A 71 -11.99 8.61 3.04
N GLU A 72 -12.44 7.69 3.89
CA GLU A 72 -11.60 6.59 4.37
C GLU A 72 -11.09 5.73 3.22
N PHE A 73 -11.96 5.41 2.26
CA PHE A 73 -11.56 4.60 1.11
C PHE A 73 -10.54 5.33 0.23
N ASP A 74 -10.70 6.63 -0.01
CA ASP A 74 -9.69 7.43 -0.75
C ASP A 74 -8.33 7.39 -0.05
N ASN A 75 -8.30 7.51 1.27
CA ASN A 75 -7.07 7.38 2.05
C ASN A 75 -6.47 5.98 1.98
N LEU A 76 -7.29 4.95 2.14
CA LEU A 76 -6.84 3.55 2.13
C LEU A 76 -6.25 3.13 0.79
N ILE A 77 -6.88 3.51 -0.33
CA ILE A 77 -6.38 3.12 -1.67
C ILE A 77 -5.04 3.79 -1.98
N ARG A 78 -4.81 5.03 -1.52
CA ARG A 78 -3.52 5.71 -1.67
C ARG A 78 -2.42 4.98 -0.88
N GLN A 79 -2.72 4.53 0.33
CA GLN A 79 -1.79 3.71 1.13
C GLN A 79 -1.52 2.36 0.46
N ALA A 80 -2.53 1.73 -0.14
CA ALA A 80 -2.38 0.48 -0.88
C ALA A 80 -1.47 0.67 -2.11
N VAL A 81 -1.66 1.74 -2.90
CA VAL A 81 -0.80 2.08 -4.04
C VAL A 81 0.66 2.23 -3.60
N VAL A 82 0.92 3.01 -2.57
CA VAL A 82 2.28 3.23 -2.05
C VAL A 82 2.89 1.92 -1.54
N THR A 83 2.13 1.14 -0.79
CA THR A 83 2.60 -0.09 -0.17
C THR A 83 2.98 -1.14 -1.20
N VAL A 84 2.10 -1.41 -2.17
CA VAL A 84 2.36 -2.45 -3.18
C VAL A 84 3.51 -2.06 -4.12
N ASN A 85 3.61 -0.78 -4.51
CA ASN A 85 4.71 -0.30 -5.34
C ASN A 85 6.05 -0.31 -4.60
N SER A 86 6.08 0.08 -3.33
CA SER A 86 7.27 0.01 -2.50
C SER A 86 7.73 -1.44 -2.30
N ALA A 87 6.79 -2.36 -2.04
CA ALA A 87 7.09 -3.78 -1.90
C ALA A 87 7.60 -4.40 -3.22
N TYR A 88 7.01 -4.02 -4.35
CA TYR A 88 7.44 -4.48 -5.67
C TYR A 88 8.87 -4.06 -6.01
N ASN A 89 9.24 -2.82 -5.67
CA ASN A 89 10.57 -2.27 -5.96
C ASN A 89 11.67 -2.81 -5.04
N ARG A 90 11.33 -3.25 -3.82
CA ARG A 90 12.31 -3.75 -2.86
C ARG A 90 12.60 -5.23 -3.07
N LYS A 91 13.73 -5.52 -3.71
CA LYS A 91 14.15 -6.89 -4.11
C LYS A 91 15.07 -7.53 -3.07
N GLU A 92 14.58 -7.61 -1.85
CA GLU A 92 15.22 -8.28 -0.71
C GLU A 92 14.17 -8.76 0.29
N SER A 93 14.58 -9.52 1.28
CA SER A 93 13.76 -9.82 2.47
C SER A 93 14.36 -9.14 3.69
N ARG A 94 13.57 -8.25 4.35
CA ARG A 94 14.01 -7.50 5.53
C ARG A 94 12.83 -7.24 6.47
N GLY A 95 12.97 -7.63 7.72
CA GLY A 95 11.91 -7.49 8.71
C GLY A 95 10.63 -8.21 8.27
N ALA A 96 9.51 -7.52 8.27
CA ALA A 96 8.24 -8.08 7.81
C ALA A 96 8.09 -8.17 6.28
N HIS A 97 9.02 -7.59 5.51
CA HIS A 97 9.01 -7.70 4.06
C HIS A 97 9.70 -9.01 3.65
N ALA A 98 8.91 -10.03 3.32
CA ALA A 98 9.40 -11.34 2.90
C ALA A 98 9.16 -11.54 1.40
N ARG A 99 10.25 -11.74 0.65
CA ARG A 99 10.27 -12.04 -0.78
C ARG A 99 10.74 -13.48 -0.98
N GLU A 100 9.89 -14.37 -1.45
CA GLU A 100 10.27 -15.77 -1.72
C GLU A 100 11.31 -15.88 -2.84
N ASP A 101 11.26 -14.95 -3.80
CA ASP A 101 12.21 -14.84 -4.91
C ASP A 101 13.53 -14.12 -4.53
N TYR A 102 13.54 -13.38 -3.42
CA TYR A 102 14.72 -12.72 -2.85
C TYR A 102 14.77 -12.96 -1.33
N PRO A 103 15.06 -14.20 -0.88
CA PRO A 103 14.92 -14.57 0.53
C PRO A 103 15.97 -13.92 1.44
N LYS A 104 17.08 -13.44 0.89
CA LYS A 104 18.16 -12.82 1.65
C LYS A 104 18.02 -11.30 1.73
N ARG A 105 18.54 -10.73 2.83
CA ARG A 105 18.73 -9.30 3.01
C ARG A 105 19.90 -8.83 2.14
N ASP A 106 19.75 -7.67 1.52
CA ASP A 106 20.78 -7.01 0.71
C ASP A 106 21.17 -5.68 1.36
N ASP A 107 22.21 -5.70 2.18
CA ASP A 107 22.70 -4.54 2.91
C ASP A 107 23.52 -3.58 2.04
N GLU A 108 23.95 -3.99 0.86
CA GLU A 108 24.68 -3.11 -0.07
C GLU A 108 23.71 -2.18 -0.80
N LYS A 109 22.60 -2.72 -1.33
CA LYS A 109 21.65 -1.96 -2.15
C LYS A 109 20.49 -1.39 -1.34
N PHE A 110 20.01 -2.11 -0.33
CA PHE A 110 18.75 -1.80 0.34
C PHE A 110 18.88 -1.44 1.83
N MET A 111 20.11 -1.20 2.35
CA MET A 111 20.28 -0.58 3.67
C MET A 111 19.91 0.91 3.60
N GLN A 112 18.68 1.19 3.17
CA GLN A 112 18.14 2.51 2.91
C GLN A 112 16.64 2.54 3.24
N HIS A 113 16.14 3.71 3.61
CA HIS A 113 14.71 3.96 3.65
C HIS A 113 14.15 4.03 2.23
N THR A 114 13.08 3.32 1.95
CA THR A 114 12.32 3.52 0.72
C THR A 114 11.41 4.72 0.90
N LEU A 115 11.51 5.68 0.00
CA LEU A 115 10.64 6.85 -0.09
C LEU A 115 9.71 6.67 -1.28
N ALA A 116 8.45 7.03 -1.11
CA ALA A 116 7.45 6.91 -2.15
C ALA A 116 6.64 8.21 -2.27
N TRP A 117 6.56 8.75 -3.48
CA TRP A 117 5.71 9.89 -3.81
C TRP A 117 4.58 9.42 -4.71
N CYS A 118 3.37 9.50 -4.19
CA CYS A 118 2.18 9.05 -4.89
C CYS A 118 1.57 10.21 -5.68
N ASN A 119 1.40 10.00 -6.98
CA ASN A 119 0.62 10.89 -7.85
C ASN A 119 -0.45 10.05 -8.55
N GLY A 120 -1.64 10.02 -7.96
CA GLY A 120 -2.69 9.13 -8.42
C GLY A 120 -2.31 7.66 -8.21
N LYS A 121 -2.37 6.85 -9.28
CA LYS A 121 -1.94 5.44 -9.28
C LYS A 121 -0.44 5.26 -9.52
N GLU A 122 0.25 6.31 -9.92
CA GLU A 122 1.68 6.29 -10.17
C GLU A 122 2.46 6.58 -8.89
N THR A 123 3.54 5.87 -8.70
CA THR A 123 4.39 6.04 -7.53
C THR A 123 5.85 6.19 -7.98
N LYS A 124 6.43 7.34 -7.63
CA LYS A 124 7.87 7.54 -7.77
C LYS A 124 8.56 6.99 -6.54
N ILE A 125 9.51 6.10 -6.73
CA ILE A 125 10.32 5.52 -5.66
C ILE A 125 11.68 6.22 -5.60
N GLY A 126 12.15 6.51 -4.40
CA GLY A 126 13.50 6.96 -4.11
C GLY A 126 14.01 6.34 -2.82
N TYR A 127 15.24 6.68 -2.46
CA TYR A 127 15.89 6.10 -1.29
C TYR A 127 16.58 7.19 -0.48
N ARG A 128 16.69 6.96 0.82
CA ARG A 128 17.44 7.79 1.76
C ARG A 128 18.27 6.88 2.64
N GLU A 129 19.51 7.24 2.88
CA GLU A 129 20.41 6.49 3.74
C GLU A 129 19.89 6.35 5.17
N VAL A 130 20.20 5.23 5.79
CA VAL A 130 19.93 4.96 7.20
C VAL A 130 21.12 5.39 8.02
N HIS A 131 20.90 6.05 9.15
CA HIS A 131 21.95 6.27 10.15
C HIS A 131 22.39 4.93 10.73
N LYS A 132 23.67 4.59 10.54
CA LYS A 132 24.24 3.28 10.91
C LYS A 132 24.99 3.31 12.23
N SER A 133 25.08 4.44 12.89
CA SER A 133 25.77 4.62 14.16
C SER A 133 24.90 5.34 15.18
N THR A 134 25.25 5.19 16.46
CA THR A 134 24.67 6.00 17.53
C THR A 134 25.15 7.45 17.41
N LEU A 135 24.33 8.39 17.89
CA LEU A 135 24.68 9.83 17.86
C LEU A 135 25.78 10.18 18.86
N THR A 136 25.88 9.42 19.96
CA THR A 136 26.88 9.58 21.00
C THR A 136 27.48 8.22 21.36
N ASN A 137 28.61 8.21 22.08
CA ASN A 137 29.25 7.00 22.59
C ASN A 137 28.60 6.46 23.88
N ASP A 138 27.57 7.13 24.40
CA ASP A 138 26.89 6.74 25.65
C ASP A 138 25.97 5.52 25.46
N VAL A 139 25.65 5.19 24.21
CA VAL A 139 24.78 4.09 23.84
C VAL A 139 25.56 3.09 23.00
N GLN A 140 25.47 1.81 23.37
CA GLN A 140 26.09 0.74 22.59
C GLN A 140 25.50 0.64 21.20
N TYR A 141 26.34 0.55 20.18
CA TYR A 141 25.93 0.26 18.81
C TYR A 141 25.61 -1.22 18.63
N PHE A 142 24.45 -1.50 18.04
CA PHE A 142 24.05 -2.84 17.66
C PHE A 142 24.07 -2.96 16.14
N PRO A 143 25.00 -3.72 15.54
CA PRO A 143 25.03 -3.91 14.08
C PRO A 143 23.80 -4.67 13.60
N PRO A 144 23.43 -4.51 12.33
CA PRO A 144 22.37 -5.31 11.73
C PRO A 144 22.67 -6.81 11.83
N GLN A 145 21.71 -7.56 12.33
CA GLN A 145 21.81 -9.02 12.49
C GLN A 145 20.70 -9.71 11.71
N GLU A 146 20.94 -10.96 11.31
CA GLU A 146 19.90 -11.81 10.74
C GLU A 146 18.88 -12.13 11.83
N ARG A 147 17.60 -12.04 11.48
CA ARG A 147 16.53 -12.38 12.40
C ARG A 147 16.39 -13.89 12.50
N VAL A 148 16.63 -14.43 13.68
CA VAL A 148 16.41 -15.83 14.02
C VAL A 148 15.10 -15.92 14.80
N TYR A 149 14.22 -16.84 14.40
CA TYR A 149 12.95 -17.11 15.09
C TYR A 149 13.08 -18.36 15.93
#